data_4bff5252c20a9b98180b00ee5971a6ea
#
_entry.id   4bff5252c20a9b98180b00ee5971a6ea
#
_cell.length_a   1.000
_cell.length_b   1.000
_cell.length_c   1.000
_cell.angle_alpha   90.00
_cell.angle_beta   90.00
_cell.angle_gamma   90.00
#
_symmetry.space_group_name_H-M   'P 1'
#
loop_
_entity.id
_entity.type
_entity.pdbx_description
1 polymer ?
#
loop_
_entity_poly.entity_id
_entity_poly.type
_entity_poly.pdbx_seq_one_letter_code
_entity_poly.pdbx_strand_id
1 'polypeptide(L)'
;WLYGGGRADALIGGNGDDKLFGEGVVYAAPAGNDWLEGGEGNDQLYGGLGADVLFGGVGDDLLVGDYADEPGADDMLDGGAGVDELQGGGGNDLLVGGSENDLLFGQDGDDDLFGDAGDDELQGGLGNDNLLGGTGIDFLLGQEGADLLDGEEDDDLLKGGDGNDTLFGGDGVDELQGGNGEDQLAGDAGDDFLLGDAGNDTLFGDEGADRLQGGIGDDLISG
;
A
#
# COMPACT_ATOMS: atom_id res chain seq x y z
N TRP A 1 12.63 1.68 -24.69
CA TRP A 1 11.20 1.43 -24.78
C TRP A 1 10.97 0.04 -25.33
N LEU A 2 10.28 -0.81 -24.60
CA LEU A 2 9.96 -2.19 -24.96
C LEU A 2 8.44 -2.37 -24.95
N TYR A 3 7.90 -3.19 -25.85
CA TYR A 3 6.48 -3.50 -25.93
C TYR A 3 6.33 -5.01 -26.10
N GLY A 4 5.63 -5.68 -25.20
CA GLY A 4 5.27 -7.09 -25.28
C GLY A 4 4.20 -7.32 -26.35
N GLY A 5 3.03 -6.89 -26.10
CA GLY A 5 1.87 -7.06 -27.01
C GLY A 5 0.85 -7.97 -26.35
N GLY A 6 -0.06 -8.56 -27.04
CA GLY A 6 -1.14 -9.27 -26.39
C GLY A 6 -0.88 -10.75 -26.20
N ARG A 7 -0.18 -11.17 -25.21
CA ARG A 7 0.06 -12.52 -24.65
C ARG A 7 1.05 -12.35 -23.50
N ALA A 8 1.27 -13.42 -22.71
CA ALA A 8 2.33 -13.41 -21.71
C ALA A 8 3.71 -13.17 -22.34
N ASP A 9 4.34 -12.07 -21.98
CA ASP A 9 5.62 -11.61 -22.48
C ASP A 9 6.65 -11.46 -21.34
N ALA A 10 7.92 -11.32 -21.64
CA ALA A 10 8.96 -11.02 -20.68
C ALA A 10 9.86 -9.88 -21.22
N LEU A 11 9.90 -8.77 -20.52
CA LEU A 11 10.61 -7.54 -20.90
C LEU A 11 11.68 -7.21 -19.87
N ILE A 12 12.89 -6.88 -20.31
CA ILE A 12 14.00 -6.47 -19.44
C ILE A 12 14.59 -5.18 -19.99
N GLY A 13 14.57 -4.10 -19.20
CA GLY A 13 15.13 -2.79 -19.52
C GLY A 13 16.66 -2.81 -19.51
N GLY A 14 17.24 -3.03 -18.36
CA GLY A 14 18.68 -3.13 -18.15
C GLY A 14 19.27 -1.89 -17.48
N ASN A 15 20.23 -1.24 -18.07
CA ASN A 15 20.84 -0.05 -17.49
C ASN A 15 20.34 1.22 -18.15
N GLY A 16 19.94 2.22 -17.36
CA GLY A 16 19.46 3.53 -17.80
C GLY A 16 17.94 3.59 -17.82
N ASP A 17 17.39 4.76 -17.96
CA ASP A 17 15.97 5.02 -17.81
C ASP A 17 15.15 4.39 -18.95
N ASP A 18 14.41 3.34 -18.65
CA ASP A 18 13.64 2.55 -19.60
C ASP A 18 12.12 2.76 -19.49
N LYS A 19 11.37 2.36 -20.51
CA LYS A 19 9.91 2.26 -20.50
C LYS A 19 9.49 0.92 -21.06
N LEU A 20 8.79 0.16 -20.23
CA LEU A 20 8.31 -1.18 -20.52
C LEU A 20 6.77 -1.18 -20.51
N PHE A 21 6.19 -1.83 -21.52
CA PHE A 21 4.75 -1.99 -21.63
C PHE A 21 4.44 -3.46 -21.92
N GLY A 22 3.81 -4.16 -20.98
CA GLY A 22 3.37 -5.53 -21.15
C GLY A 22 2.37 -5.61 -22.31
N GLU A 23 1.32 -4.83 -22.22
CA GLU A 23 0.33 -4.72 -23.30
C GLU A 23 0.71 -3.67 -24.37
N GLY A 24 0.46 -4.01 -25.62
CA GLY A 24 0.56 -3.04 -26.73
C GLY A 24 -0.65 -2.10 -26.80
N VAL A 25 -0.48 -0.92 -27.40
CA VAL A 25 -1.48 0.15 -27.55
C VAL A 25 -2.75 -0.25 -28.32
N VAL A 26 -3.11 -1.51 -28.42
CA VAL A 26 -4.24 -2.00 -29.23
C VAL A 26 -5.27 -2.66 -28.33
N TYR A 27 -6.34 -1.97 -28.02
CA TYR A 27 -7.52 -2.39 -27.25
C TYR A 27 -8.22 -3.73 -27.69
N ALA A 28 -7.57 -4.56 -28.45
CA ALA A 28 -8.11 -5.81 -29.01
C ALA A 28 -7.18 -7.02 -28.89
N ALA A 29 -6.08 -6.90 -28.15
CA ALA A 29 -5.22 -8.04 -27.84
C ALA A 29 -5.80 -8.80 -26.64
N PRO A 30 -5.68 -10.13 -26.57
CA PRO A 30 -6.02 -10.85 -25.35
C PRO A 30 -5.05 -10.46 -24.25
N ALA A 31 -5.57 -10.20 -23.05
CA ALA A 31 -4.78 -9.99 -21.84
C ALA A 31 -3.63 -11.00 -21.71
N GLY A 32 -2.46 -10.52 -21.35
CA GLY A 32 -1.28 -11.34 -21.07
C GLY A 32 -0.98 -11.31 -19.57
N ASN A 33 -0.28 -12.29 -19.06
CA ASN A 33 0.34 -12.20 -17.73
C ASN A 33 1.82 -11.96 -18.00
N ASP A 34 2.26 -10.74 -17.82
CA ASP A 34 3.55 -10.27 -18.26
C ASP A 34 4.59 -10.25 -17.12
N TRP A 35 5.85 -10.30 -17.47
CA TRP A 35 6.99 -10.11 -16.57
C TRP A 35 7.81 -8.92 -17.06
N LEU A 36 7.92 -7.87 -16.23
CA LEU A 36 8.66 -6.67 -16.55
C LEU A 36 9.76 -6.45 -15.50
N GLU A 37 10.98 -6.16 -15.93
CA GLU A 37 12.13 -5.85 -15.08
C GLU A 37 12.82 -4.58 -15.63
N GLY A 38 12.79 -3.47 -14.85
CA GLY A 38 13.44 -2.21 -15.19
C GLY A 38 14.96 -2.33 -15.17
N GLY A 39 15.54 -2.46 -14.00
CA GLY A 39 16.97 -2.73 -13.81
C GLY A 39 17.72 -1.63 -13.06
N GLU A 40 18.71 -0.97 -13.67
CA GLU A 40 19.37 0.20 -13.09
C GLU A 40 18.90 1.47 -13.82
N GLY A 41 18.39 2.46 -13.13
CA GLY A 41 17.92 3.74 -13.68
C GLY A 41 16.51 4.04 -13.22
N ASN A 42 15.95 5.19 -13.60
CA ASN A 42 14.59 5.56 -13.25
C ASN A 42 13.64 5.07 -14.35
N ASP A 43 12.99 3.96 -14.10
CA ASP A 43 12.24 3.20 -15.09
C ASP A 43 10.72 3.47 -15.03
N GLN A 44 9.97 3.11 -16.05
CA GLN A 44 8.52 3.17 -16.07
C GLN A 44 7.96 1.85 -16.64
N LEU A 45 7.27 1.10 -15.79
CA LEU A 45 6.73 -0.21 -16.09
C LEU A 45 5.20 -0.15 -16.07
N TYR A 46 4.57 -0.69 -17.09
CA TYR A 46 3.12 -0.76 -17.23
C TYR A 46 2.74 -2.18 -17.62
N GLY A 47 2.10 -2.93 -16.72
CA GLY A 47 1.61 -4.28 -16.97
C GLY A 47 0.51 -4.29 -18.01
N GLY A 48 -0.60 -3.72 -17.70
CA GLY A 48 -1.77 -3.58 -18.56
C GLY A 48 -2.88 -4.54 -18.13
N LEU A 49 -3.40 -5.36 -19.03
CA LEU A 49 -4.44 -6.33 -18.69
C LEU A 49 -3.83 -7.68 -18.34
N GLY A 50 -4.20 -8.25 -17.21
CA GLY A 50 -3.77 -9.60 -16.83
C GLY A 50 -2.95 -9.56 -15.54
N ALA A 51 -2.72 -10.70 -14.94
CA ALA A 51 -1.95 -10.76 -13.71
C ALA A 51 -0.45 -10.66 -14.00
N ASP A 52 0.09 -9.47 -13.76
CA ASP A 52 1.44 -9.08 -14.17
C ASP A 52 2.43 -9.10 -12.99
N VAL A 53 3.72 -9.16 -13.31
CA VAL A 53 4.80 -9.10 -12.33
C VAL A 53 5.81 -8.04 -12.76
N LEU A 54 5.95 -6.98 -11.96
CA LEU A 54 6.75 -5.81 -12.23
C LEU A 54 7.86 -5.66 -11.17
N PHE A 55 9.10 -5.50 -11.60
CA PHE A 55 10.26 -5.19 -10.76
C PHE A 55 10.91 -3.89 -11.27
N GLY A 56 10.91 -2.83 -10.47
CA GLY A 56 11.61 -1.57 -10.77
C GLY A 56 13.12 -1.78 -10.77
N GLY A 57 13.67 -2.02 -9.62
CA GLY A 57 15.08 -2.38 -9.45
C GLY A 57 15.89 -1.37 -8.67
N VAL A 58 16.75 -0.61 -9.30
CA VAL A 58 17.56 0.44 -8.66
C VAL A 58 17.31 1.77 -9.33
N GLY A 59 16.79 2.75 -8.60
CA GLY A 59 16.45 4.08 -9.09
C GLY A 59 15.04 4.46 -8.70
N ASP A 60 14.61 5.66 -9.01
CA ASP A 60 13.27 6.11 -8.68
C ASP A 60 12.30 5.68 -9.79
N ASP A 61 11.52 4.63 -9.55
CA ASP A 61 10.74 3.91 -10.55
C ASP A 61 9.23 4.23 -10.48
N LEU A 62 8.52 4.04 -11.59
CA LEU A 62 7.06 4.07 -11.66
C LEU A 62 6.56 2.72 -12.15
N LEU A 63 5.79 2.02 -11.31
CA LEU A 63 5.17 0.75 -11.61
C LEU A 63 3.65 0.90 -11.61
N VAL A 64 3.00 0.44 -12.67
CA VAL A 64 1.55 0.45 -12.81
C VAL A 64 1.10 -0.94 -13.25
N GLY A 65 0.35 -1.64 -12.41
CA GLY A 65 -0.23 -2.94 -12.72
C GLY A 65 -1.29 -2.77 -13.80
N ASP A 66 -2.46 -2.32 -13.44
CA ASP A 66 -3.58 -2.08 -14.35
C ASP A 66 -3.89 -0.59 -14.56
N TYR A 67 -4.57 -0.27 -15.66
CA TYR A 67 -5.12 1.06 -15.86
C TYR A 67 -6.48 1.20 -15.16
N ALA A 68 -6.72 2.33 -14.49
CA ALA A 68 -7.88 2.62 -13.63
C ALA A 68 -9.29 2.43 -14.23
N ASP A 69 -9.43 2.18 -15.53
CA ASP A 69 -10.72 2.02 -16.24
C ASP A 69 -10.99 0.55 -16.67
N GLU A 70 -10.11 -0.39 -16.31
CA GLU A 70 -10.21 -1.80 -16.76
C GLU A 70 -10.60 -2.71 -15.58
N PRO A 71 -11.27 -3.84 -15.82
CA PRO A 71 -11.44 -4.85 -14.77
C PRO A 71 -10.09 -5.46 -14.46
N GLY A 72 -9.58 -5.15 -13.27
CA GLY A 72 -8.24 -5.50 -12.84
C GLY A 72 -8.04 -7.00 -12.61
N ALA A 73 -6.80 -7.37 -12.58
CA ALA A 73 -6.34 -8.70 -12.21
C ALA A 73 -5.31 -8.57 -11.07
N ASP A 74 -5.05 -9.63 -10.36
CA ASP A 74 -4.15 -9.60 -9.20
C ASP A 74 -2.69 -9.49 -9.67
N ASP A 75 -2.07 -8.32 -9.45
CA ASP A 75 -0.72 -7.97 -9.88
C ASP A 75 0.31 -8.07 -8.73
N MET A 76 1.59 -8.15 -9.08
CA MET A 76 2.70 -8.08 -8.14
C MET A 76 3.70 -7.00 -8.57
N LEU A 77 3.90 -5.99 -7.74
CA LEU A 77 4.78 -4.85 -7.97
C LEU A 77 5.86 -4.78 -6.88
N ASP A 78 7.12 -4.67 -7.26
CA ASP A 78 8.27 -4.51 -6.36
C ASP A 78 9.13 -3.35 -6.88
N GLY A 79 9.14 -2.23 -6.15
CA GLY A 79 9.91 -1.03 -6.47
C GLY A 79 11.40 -1.30 -6.40
N GLY A 80 11.86 -1.74 -5.24
CA GLY A 80 13.24 -2.15 -5.02
C GLY A 80 14.05 -1.14 -4.23
N ALA A 81 14.94 -0.43 -4.86
CA ALA A 81 15.78 0.58 -4.21
C ALA A 81 15.68 1.93 -4.91
N GLY A 82 15.25 2.94 -4.20
CA GLY A 82 14.97 4.29 -4.67
C GLY A 82 13.65 4.80 -4.16
N VAL A 83 13.25 5.96 -4.59
CA VAL A 83 11.95 6.56 -4.24
C VAL A 83 10.95 6.18 -5.32
N ASP A 84 10.12 5.18 -5.04
CA ASP A 84 9.29 4.53 -6.04
C ASP A 84 7.81 4.94 -5.96
N GLU A 85 7.09 4.86 -7.07
CA GLU A 85 5.63 5.02 -7.12
C GLU A 85 4.99 3.75 -7.70
N LEU A 86 4.18 3.05 -6.88
CA LEU A 86 3.51 1.81 -7.22
C LEU A 86 2.00 2.00 -7.25
N GLN A 87 1.34 1.56 -8.31
CA GLN A 87 -0.11 1.59 -8.48
C GLN A 87 -0.60 0.21 -8.90
N GLY A 88 -1.35 -0.48 -8.01
CA GLY A 88 -1.93 -1.79 -8.29
C GLY A 88 -2.98 -1.70 -9.38
N GLY A 89 -4.03 -1.00 -9.10
CA GLY A 89 -5.11 -0.73 -10.06
C GLY A 89 -6.41 -1.38 -9.64
N GLY A 90 -6.79 -2.45 -10.25
CA GLY A 90 -7.93 -3.23 -9.80
C GLY A 90 -7.58 -4.71 -9.75
N GLY A 91 -8.09 -5.41 -8.77
CA GLY A 91 -7.68 -6.77 -8.43
C GLY A 91 -7.16 -6.81 -7.00
N ASN A 92 -6.73 -7.95 -6.54
CA ASN A 92 -6.10 -8.05 -5.22
C ASN A 92 -4.58 -8.07 -5.42
N ASP A 93 -3.97 -6.91 -5.22
CA ASP A 93 -2.60 -6.65 -5.62
C ASP A 93 -1.60 -6.84 -4.47
N LEU A 94 -0.36 -7.12 -4.81
CA LEU A 94 0.77 -7.14 -3.90
C LEU A 94 1.77 -6.06 -4.29
N LEU A 95 1.94 -5.04 -3.43
CA LEU A 95 2.85 -3.94 -3.62
C LEU A 95 3.95 -3.94 -2.55
N VAL A 96 5.19 -3.86 -2.97
CA VAL A 96 6.36 -3.78 -2.09
C VAL A 96 7.19 -2.57 -2.51
N GLY A 97 7.32 -1.57 -1.63
CA GLY A 97 8.13 -0.36 -1.86
C GLY A 97 9.62 -0.70 -1.90
N GLY A 98 10.14 -1.09 -0.76
CA GLY A 98 11.50 -1.60 -0.64
C GLY A 98 12.41 -0.74 0.21
N SER A 99 13.28 0.04 -0.35
CA SER A 99 14.14 0.94 0.42
C SER A 99 14.03 2.37 -0.07
N GLU A 100 14.18 3.33 0.85
CA GLU A 100 13.91 4.76 0.71
C GLU A 100 12.38 5.04 0.71
N ASN A 101 11.97 6.29 0.52
CA ASN A 101 10.61 6.77 0.77
C ASN A 101 9.69 6.53 -0.43
N ASP A 102 8.77 5.61 -0.31
CA ASP A 102 7.93 5.12 -1.39
C ASP A 102 6.47 5.60 -1.33
N LEU A 103 5.76 5.47 -2.44
CA LEU A 103 4.36 5.83 -2.57
C LEU A 103 3.57 4.67 -3.18
N LEU A 104 2.71 4.03 -2.39
CA LEU A 104 1.98 2.83 -2.77
C LEU A 104 0.47 3.07 -2.79
N PHE A 105 -0.19 2.69 -3.88
CA PHE A 105 -1.64 2.77 -4.07
C PHE A 105 -2.20 1.41 -4.49
N GLY A 106 -3.00 0.76 -3.63
CA GLY A 106 -3.74 -0.46 -3.98
C GLY A 106 -4.83 -0.18 -5.00
N GLN A 107 -5.70 0.74 -4.70
CA GLN A 107 -6.89 1.23 -5.43
C GLN A 107 -8.11 0.34 -5.25
N ASP A 108 -8.57 -0.47 -6.26
CA ASP A 108 -9.78 -1.30 -6.17
C ASP A 108 -9.40 -2.77 -5.90
N GLY A 109 -9.71 -3.31 -4.74
CA GLY A 109 -9.43 -4.72 -4.43
C GLY A 109 -9.10 -4.94 -2.96
N ASP A 110 -8.91 -6.18 -2.56
CA ASP A 110 -8.35 -6.48 -1.23
C ASP A 110 -6.82 -6.61 -1.40
N ASP A 111 -6.08 -5.53 -1.07
CA ASP A 111 -4.68 -5.37 -1.43
C ASP A 111 -3.70 -5.62 -0.25
N ASP A 112 -2.49 -6.08 -0.56
CA ASP A 112 -1.38 -6.21 0.39
C ASP A 112 -0.27 -5.20 0.03
N LEU A 113 -0.04 -4.19 0.89
CA LEU A 113 0.95 -3.12 0.71
C LEU A 113 2.04 -3.18 1.80
N PHE A 114 3.29 -3.17 1.39
CA PHE A 114 4.47 -3.18 2.26
C PHE A 114 5.39 -2.00 1.90
N GLY A 115 5.60 -1.04 2.82
CA GLY A 115 6.56 0.05 2.66
C GLY A 115 7.99 -0.45 2.74
N ASP A 116 8.27 -1.30 3.71
CA ASP A 116 9.55 -1.85 4.12
C ASP A 116 10.46 -0.81 4.81
N ALA A 117 11.30 -0.06 4.14
CA ALA A 117 12.26 0.82 4.80
C ALA A 117 12.33 2.22 4.18
N GLY A 118 11.88 3.22 4.90
CA GLY A 118 11.78 4.62 4.46
C GLY A 118 10.68 5.32 5.21
N ASP A 119 10.46 6.59 4.93
CA ASP A 119 9.24 7.27 5.38
C ASP A 119 8.21 7.15 4.23
N ASP A 120 7.30 6.17 4.32
CA ASP A 120 6.47 5.71 3.22
C ASP A 120 5.03 6.25 3.28
N GLU A 121 4.35 6.32 2.12
CA GLU A 121 2.91 6.63 2.04
C GLU A 121 2.17 5.47 1.39
N LEU A 122 1.30 4.78 2.15
CA LEU A 122 0.51 3.64 1.72
C LEU A 122 -0.98 4.00 1.71
N GLN A 123 -1.67 3.74 0.61
CA GLN A 123 -3.11 3.94 0.48
C GLN A 123 -3.75 2.65 -0.06
N GLY A 124 -4.58 1.97 0.75
CA GLY A 124 -5.33 0.78 0.34
C GLY A 124 -6.31 1.10 -0.77
N GLY A 125 -7.42 1.71 -0.43
CA GLY A 125 -8.40 2.16 -1.41
C GLY A 125 -9.80 1.63 -1.18
N LEU A 126 -10.35 0.86 -2.11
CA LEU A 126 -11.60 0.14 -1.94
C LEU A 126 -11.30 -1.33 -1.69
N GLY A 127 -11.81 -1.88 -0.60
CA GLY A 127 -11.62 -3.30 -0.30
C GLY A 127 -11.16 -3.50 1.13
N ASN A 128 -10.74 -4.71 1.49
CA ASN A 128 -10.22 -4.95 2.82
C ASN A 128 -8.72 -5.15 2.71
N ASP A 129 -8.00 -4.07 2.98
CA ASP A 129 -6.59 -3.95 2.67
C ASP A 129 -5.70 -4.30 3.86
N ASN A 130 -4.47 -4.72 3.59
CA ASN A 130 -3.44 -4.98 4.57
C ASN A 130 -2.23 -4.10 4.28
N LEU A 131 -1.96 -3.13 5.17
CA LEU A 131 -0.90 -2.14 5.03
C LEU A 131 0.13 -2.29 6.15
N LEU A 132 1.38 -2.50 5.81
CA LEU A 132 2.50 -2.52 6.73
C LEU A 132 3.49 -1.40 6.35
N GLY A 133 3.75 -0.47 7.28
CA GLY A 133 4.71 0.63 7.09
C GLY A 133 6.13 0.12 7.01
N GLY A 134 6.63 -0.37 8.12
CA GLY A 134 7.95 -0.96 8.22
C GLY A 134 8.88 -0.20 9.14
N THR A 135 9.97 0.33 8.63
CA THR A 135 10.88 1.19 9.41
C THR A 135 10.91 2.59 8.84
N GLY A 136 10.70 3.60 9.66
CA GLY A 136 10.62 5.01 9.29
C GLY A 136 9.30 5.64 9.71
N ILE A 137 9.10 6.88 9.39
CA ILE A 137 7.88 7.61 9.76
C ILE A 137 6.86 7.46 8.63
N ASP A 138 5.90 6.58 8.81
CA ASP A 138 5.00 6.16 7.76
C ASP A 138 3.61 6.82 7.83
N PHE A 139 2.96 6.91 6.68
CA PHE A 139 1.57 7.32 6.56
C PHE A 139 0.73 6.24 5.90
N LEU A 140 -0.16 5.60 6.68
CA LEU A 140 -1.02 4.52 6.24
C LEU A 140 -2.48 4.98 6.20
N LEU A 141 -3.17 4.73 5.08
CA LEU A 141 -4.56 5.10 4.88
C LEU A 141 -5.34 3.92 4.27
N GLY A 142 -6.24 3.28 5.05
CA GLY A 142 -7.10 2.18 4.58
C GLY A 142 -8.12 2.64 3.56
N GLN A 143 -8.92 3.61 3.87
CA GLN A 143 -10.02 4.26 3.11
C GLN A 143 -11.36 3.52 3.24
N GLU A 144 -11.87 2.76 2.23
CA GLU A 144 -13.15 2.04 2.29
C GLU A 144 -12.91 0.54 2.46
N GLY A 145 -13.35 -0.03 3.57
CA GLY A 145 -13.18 -1.47 3.78
C GLY A 145 -13.05 -1.84 5.25
N ALA A 146 -12.66 -3.06 5.51
CA ALA A 146 -12.27 -3.48 6.85
C ALA A 146 -10.77 -3.79 6.83
N ASP A 147 -9.99 -2.75 7.15
CA ASP A 147 -8.59 -2.71 6.86
C ASP A 147 -7.72 -3.12 8.05
N LEU A 148 -6.54 -3.63 7.78
CA LEU A 148 -5.49 -3.90 8.74
C LEU A 148 -4.29 -3.00 8.46
N LEU A 149 -3.95 -2.13 9.43
CA LEU A 149 -2.82 -1.21 9.34
C LEU A 149 -1.84 -1.50 10.49
N ASP A 150 -0.57 -1.60 10.18
CA ASP A 150 0.52 -1.78 11.15
C ASP A 150 1.68 -0.83 10.80
N GLY A 151 1.99 0.11 11.71
CA GLY A 151 3.09 1.06 11.53
C GLY A 151 4.46 0.39 11.63
N GLU A 152 4.61 -0.52 12.59
CA GLU A 152 5.80 -1.29 12.98
C GLU A 152 6.84 -0.47 13.75
N GLU A 153 7.91 0.08 13.19
CA GLU A 153 8.98 0.82 13.91
C GLU A 153 8.94 2.33 13.56
N ASP A 154 9.21 3.20 14.56
CA ASP A 154 9.26 4.67 14.51
C ASP A 154 7.85 5.35 14.62
N ASP A 155 7.77 6.69 14.52
CA ASP A 155 6.58 7.48 14.87
C ASP A 155 5.60 7.60 13.68
N ASP A 156 4.49 6.84 13.67
CA ASP A 156 3.62 6.66 12.52
C ASP A 156 2.26 7.38 12.58
N LEU A 157 1.64 7.55 11.41
CA LEU A 157 0.28 8.07 11.27
C LEU A 157 -0.62 7.09 10.50
N LEU A 158 -1.58 6.49 11.22
CA LEU A 158 -2.49 5.47 10.70
C LEU A 158 -3.93 5.98 10.68
N LYS A 159 -4.63 5.78 9.56
CA LYS A 159 -6.07 6.09 9.42
C LYS A 159 -6.80 4.91 8.76
N GLY A 160 -7.73 4.30 9.48
CA GLY A 160 -8.61 3.27 8.95
C GLY A 160 -9.51 3.82 7.85
N GLY A 161 -10.53 4.56 8.21
CA GLY A 161 -11.41 5.23 7.26
C GLY A 161 -12.88 4.87 7.43
N ASP A 162 -13.50 4.34 6.38
CA ASP A 162 -14.86 3.81 6.43
C ASP A 162 -14.80 2.27 6.52
N GLY A 163 -15.17 1.71 7.67
CA GLY A 163 -15.18 0.25 7.83
C GLY A 163 -14.95 -0.17 9.26
N ASN A 164 -14.68 -1.45 9.50
CA ASN A 164 -14.32 -1.92 10.83
C ASN A 164 -12.85 -2.28 10.81
N ASP A 165 -12.03 -1.32 11.18
CA ASP A 165 -10.60 -1.37 10.97
C ASP A 165 -9.83 -1.90 12.17
N THR A 166 -8.63 -2.39 11.93
CA THR A 166 -7.68 -2.81 12.95
C THR A 166 -6.35 -2.11 12.73
N LEU A 167 -5.94 -1.28 13.71
CA LEU A 167 -4.75 -0.46 13.65
C LEU A 167 -3.78 -0.81 14.78
N PHE A 168 -2.53 -1.02 14.44
CA PHE A 168 -1.41 -1.19 15.37
C PHE A 168 -0.40 -0.07 15.12
N GLY A 169 -0.02 0.69 16.17
CA GLY A 169 1.04 1.69 16.09
C GLY A 169 2.41 1.02 15.95
N GLY A 170 2.77 0.24 16.92
CA GLY A 170 4.04 -0.47 17.00
C GLY A 170 5.02 0.13 18.00
N ASP A 171 6.29 0.23 17.63
CA ASP A 171 7.30 0.90 18.44
C ASP A 171 7.43 2.38 18.02
N GLY A 172 6.85 3.34 18.73
CA GLY A 172 6.94 4.74 18.31
C GLY A 172 6.12 5.70 19.17
N VAL A 173 5.88 6.89 18.69
CA VAL A 173 4.88 7.82 19.21
C VAL A 173 3.86 8.03 18.12
N ASP A 174 2.81 7.22 18.15
CA ASP A 174 1.94 7.02 17.01
C ASP A 174 0.63 7.82 17.11
N GLU A 175 0.09 8.18 15.93
CA GLU A 175 -1.25 8.75 15.82
C GLU A 175 -2.18 7.81 15.03
N LEU A 176 -3.14 7.20 15.73
CA LEU A 176 -4.10 6.25 15.17
C LEU A 176 -5.50 6.85 15.13
N GLN A 177 -6.17 6.79 13.98
CA GLN A 177 -7.55 7.20 13.79
C GLN A 177 -8.37 6.08 13.15
N GLY A 178 -9.38 5.55 13.85
CA GLY A 178 -10.28 4.52 13.31
C GLY A 178 -11.15 5.06 12.18
N GLY A 179 -12.04 5.96 12.50
CA GLY A 179 -12.91 6.61 11.51
C GLY A 179 -14.39 6.27 11.69
N ASN A 180 -15.05 5.73 10.65
CA ASN A 180 -16.42 5.26 10.74
C ASN A 180 -16.45 3.73 10.83
N GLY A 181 -16.94 3.18 11.93
CA GLY A 181 -17.04 1.74 12.06
C GLY A 181 -16.86 1.27 13.50
N GLU A 182 -16.80 -0.03 13.71
CA GLU A 182 -16.44 -0.60 15.01
C GLU A 182 -14.95 -0.99 14.96
N ASP A 183 -14.07 -0.05 15.39
CA ASP A 183 -12.64 -0.14 15.16
C ASP A 183 -11.87 -0.72 16.35
N GLN A 184 -10.71 -1.30 16.08
CA GLN A 184 -9.76 -1.79 17.08
C GLN A 184 -8.42 -1.07 16.90
N LEU A 185 -7.99 -0.32 17.91
CA LEU A 185 -6.75 0.45 17.89
C LEU A 185 -5.84 0.00 19.05
N ALA A 186 -4.59 -0.31 18.77
CA ALA A 186 -3.56 -0.54 19.77
C ALA A 186 -2.37 0.39 19.51
N GLY A 187 -1.93 1.15 20.54
CA GLY A 187 -0.76 2.00 20.45
C GLY A 187 0.54 1.21 20.50
N ASP A 188 0.51 0.12 21.24
CA ASP A 188 1.65 -0.75 21.55
C ASP A 188 2.73 -0.03 22.39
N ALA A 189 3.86 0.37 21.88
CA ALA A 189 4.95 0.92 22.68
C ALA A 189 5.33 2.36 22.37
N GLY A 190 4.90 3.31 23.21
CA GLY A 190 5.17 4.73 23.02
C GLY A 190 4.26 5.63 23.82
N ASP A 191 4.33 6.93 23.62
CA ASP A 191 3.37 7.87 24.19
C ASP A 191 2.35 8.26 23.11
N ASP A 192 1.31 7.43 22.87
CA ASP A 192 0.47 7.40 21.68
C ASP A 192 -0.79 8.26 21.75
N PHE A 193 -1.34 8.59 20.57
CA PHE A 193 -2.62 9.24 20.43
C PHE A 193 -3.60 8.39 19.61
N LEU A 194 -4.66 7.87 20.26
CA LEU A 194 -5.68 7.02 19.65
C LEU A 194 -7.04 7.72 19.62
N LEU A 195 -7.67 7.73 18.45
CA LEU A 195 -8.99 8.31 18.21
C LEU A 195 -9.89 7.28 17.50
N GLY A 196 -10.97 6.82 18.17
CA GLY A 196 -11.94 5.89 17.57
C GLY A 196 -12.84 6.55 16.54
N ASP A 197 -13.26 7.78 16.77
CA ASP A 197 -14.22 8.59 16.00
C ASP A 197 -15.66 8.09 16.09
N ALA A 198 -16.21 7.34 15.15
CA ALA A 198 -17.63 7.01 15.11
C ALA A 198 -17.90 5.51 15.02
N GLY A 199 -18.33 4.93 16.12
CA GLY A 199 -18.60 3.50 16.23
C GLY A 199 -18.59 3.05 17.67
N ASN A 200 -18.56 1.74 17.90
CA ASN A 200 -18.31 1.20 19.23
C ASN A 200 -16.90 0.64 19.24
N ASP A 201 -15.96 1.50 19.57
CA ASP A 201 -14.55 1.26 19.33
C ASP A 201 -13.84 0.60 20.52
N THR A 202 -12.74 -0.08 20.23
CA THR A 202 -11.88 -0.69 21.25
C THR A 202 -10.47 -0.12 21.14
N LEU A 203 -10.03 0.62 22.17
CA LEU A 203 -8.76 1.32 22.21
C LEU A 203 -7.86 0.77 23.34
N PHE A 204 -6.66 0.37 23.01
CA PHE A 204 -5.60 -0.02 23.94
C PHE A 204 -4.41 0.91 23.77
N GLY A 205 -3.98 1.57 24.87
CA GLY A 205 -2.76 2.39 24.86
C GLY A 205 -1.49 1.55 24.96
N ASP A 206 -1.55 0.53 25.81
CA ASP A 206 -0.47 -0.41 26.14
C ASP A 206 0.73 0.25 26.86
N GLU A 207 1.99 0.19 26.36
CA GLU A 207 3.15 0.70 27.07
C GLU A 207 3.42 2.20 26.79
N GLY A 208 3.12 3.11 27.74
CA GLY A 208 3.41 4.53 27.56
C GLY A 208 2.55 5.47 28.38
N ALA A 209 2.53 6.72 27.97
CA ALA A 209 1.65 7.74 28.55
C ALA A 209 0.66 8.25 27.49
N ASP A 210 -0.32 7.43 27.21
CA ASP A 210 -1.18 7.50 26.04
C ASP A 210 -2.36 8.45 26.23
N ARG A 211 -2.84 8.92 25.07
CA ARG A 211 -4.04 9.74 25.00
C ARG A 211 -5.08 9.08 24.13
N LEU A 212 -6.14 8.55 24.76
CA LEU A 212 -7.20 7.81 24.12
C LEU A 212 -8.53 8.59 24.11
N GLN A 213 -9.20 8.62 22.95
CA GLN A 213 -10.51 9.23 22.78
C GLN A 213 -11.39 8.29 21.94
N GLY A 214 -12.45 7.70 22.55
CA GLY A 214 -13.39 6.82 21.83
C GLY A 214 -14.14 7.56 20.73
N GLY A 215 -14.86 8.60 21.08
CA GLY A 215 -15.62 9.39 20.11
C GLY A 215 -17.12 9.25 20.28
N ILE A 216 -17.86 8.89 19.22
CA ILE A 216 -19.31 8.70 19.22
C ILE A 216 -19.63 7.21 19.27
N GLY A 217 -20.11 6.72 20.39
CA GLY A 217 -20.51 5.31 20.53
C GLY A 217 -20.38 4.82 21.96
N ASP A 218 -20.51 3.50 22.11
CA ASP A 218 -20.30 2.82 23.38
C ASP A 218 -18.90 2.15 23.36
N ASP A 219 -17.87 2.94 23.70
CA ASP A 219 -16.47 2.59 23.50
C ASP A 219 -15.87 1.81 24.69
N LEU A 220 -14.90 0.92 24.38
CA LEU A 220 -14.06 0.23 25.35
C LEU A 220 -12.64 0.81 25.30
N ILE A 221 -12.17 1.42 26.40
CA ILE A 221 -10.89 2.10 26.47
C ILE A 221 -10.04 1.55 27.59
N SER A 222 -8.80 1.20 27.31
CA SER A 222 -7.78 0.74 28.25
C SER A 222 -6.44 1.41 27.94
N GLY A 223 -5.86 2.10 28.92
CA GLY A 223 -4.53 2.71 28.82
C GLY A 223 -3.59 2.13 29.87
#